data_e649bef1c23d058d7f296bcb9ab00702
#
_entry.id   e649bef1c23d058d7f296bcb9ab00702
#
_cell.length_a   1.000
_cell.length_b   1.000
_cell.length_c   1.000
_cell.angle_alpha   90.00
_cell.angle_beta   90.00
_cell.angle_gamma   90.00
#
_symmetry.space_group_name_H-M   'P 1'
#
loop_
_entity.id
_entity.type
_entity.pdbx_description
1 polymer ?
#
loop_
_entity_poly.entity_id
_entity_poly.type
_entity_poly.pdbx_seq_one_letter_code
_entity_poly.pdbx_strand_id
1 'polypeptide(L)'
;MSHPSVNYDVLSPVKFLVRSAMVFPDKEAVIYNDQRRTYRQFYERVNRLASALKKRGIGKGDKVAFICPNTPPMLEAHYAVPMIGAALVSINIRLSSGEIAYIINHSDSKAIFVDNEFANLVSPSLSELIKVQTVVNICDISSEAPL
;
A
#
# COMPACT_ATOMS: atom_id res chain seq x y z
N MET A 1 -32.68 4.74 -33.59
CA MET A 1 -31.25 4.89 -33.91
C MET A 1 -30.49 4.63 -32.61
N SER A 2 -29.79 3.50 -32.50
CA SER A 2 -28.96 3.20 -31.35
C SER A 2 -27.72 4.11 -31.41
N HIS A 3 -27.54 4.96 -30.40
CA HIS A 3 -26.31 5.70 -30.27
C HIS A 3 -25.15 4.68 -30.10
N PRO A 4 -24.05 4.85 -30.85
CA PRO A 4 -22.89 4.00 -30.63
C PRO A 4 -22.45 4.15 -29.15
N SER A 5 -22.27 3.01 -28.45
CA SER A 5 -21.78 3.00 -27.09
C SER A 5 -20.41 3.69 -27.07
N VAL A 6 -20.34 4.85 -26.43
CA VAL A 6 -19.06 5.54 -26.21
C VAL A 6 -18.22 4.65 -25.30
N ASN A 7 -17.02 4.30 -25.74
CA ASN A 7 -16.04 3.62 -24.89
C ASN A 7 -15.66 4.55 -23.75
N TYR A 8 -16.33 4.40 -22.62
CA TYR A 8 -16.03 5.12 -21.39
C TYR A 8 -15.08 4.31 -20.53
N ASP A 9 -13.95 4.87 -20.22
CA ASP A 9 -12.98 4.28 -19.32
C ASP A 9 -12.71 5.22 -18.14
N VAL A 10 -12.79 4.69 -16.89
CA VAL A 10 -12.61 5.49 -15.69
C VAL A 10 -11.14 5.88 -15.57
N LEU A 11 -10.88 7.17 -15.43
CA LEU A 11 -9.54 7.69 -15.17
C LEU A 11 -9.09 7.28 -13.75
N SER A 12 -8.03 6.51 -13.67
CA SER A 12 -7.48 5.98 -12.41
C SER A 12 -5.97 6.08 -12.39
N PRO A 13 -5.34 6.47 -11.26
CA PRO A 13 -3.88 6.46 -11.12
C PRO A 13 -3.24 5.12 -11.48
N VAL A 14 -3.91 4.00 -11.16
CA VAL A 14 -3.44 2.64 -11.50
C VAL A 14 -3.24 2.47 -13.00
N LYS A 15 -4.15 3.01 -13.83
CA LYS A 15 -4.04 2.92 -15.30
C LYS A 15 -2.86 3.71 -15.85
N PHE A 16 -2.50 4.82 -15.22
CA PHE A 16 -1.29 5.56 -15.61
C PHE A 16 -0.02 4.74 -15.37
N LEU A 17 0.05 4.00 -14.26
CA LEU A 17 1.18 3.10 -14.01
C LEU A 17 1.25 1.99 -15.05
N VAL A 18 0.12 1.32 -15.33
CA VAL A 18 0.05 0.28 -16.36
C VAL A 18 0.54 0.81 -17.71
N ARG A 19 -0.01 1.96 -18.13
CA ARG A 19 0.38 2.62 -19.38
C ARG A 19 1.87 2.98 -19.40
N SER A 20 2.39 3.55 -18.32
CA SER A 20 3.80 3.95 -18.24
C SER A 20 4.74 2.74 -18.29
N ALA A 21 4.38 1.64 -17.63
CA ALA A 21 5.14 0.39 -17.70
C ALA A 21 5.15 -0.24 -19.09
N MET A 22 4.10 -0.03 -19.89
CA MET A 22 4.02 -0.52 -21.27
C MET A 22 4.79 0.38 -22.25
N VAL A 23 4.67 1.70 -22.10
CA VAL A 23 5.21 2.67 -23.08
C VAL A 23 6.65 3.04 -22.76
N PHE A 24 7.02 3.11 -21.48
CA PHE A 24 8.34 3.53 -21.00
C PHE A 24 8.94 2.51 -20.01
N PRO A 25 9.00 1.20 -20.34
CA PRO A 25 9.34 0.16 -19.38
C PRO A 25 10.68 0.36 -18.70
N ASP A 26 11.67 0.84 -19.42
CA ASP A 26 13.05 0.95 -18.97
C ASP A 26 13.42 2.35 -18.44
N LYS A 27 12.44 3.30 -18.46
CA LYS A 27 12.63 4.62 -17.86
C LYS A 27 12.55 4.53 -16.34
N GLU A 28 13.43 5.26 -15.64
CA GLU A 28 13.39 5.36 -14.18
C GLU A 28 12.08 5.97 -13.70
N ALA A 29 11.41 5.26 -12.80
CA ALA A 29 10.13 5.64 -12.18
C ALA A 29 10.29 6.02 -10.72
N VAL A 30 11.22 5.37 -10.00
CA VAL A 30 11.45 5.57 -8.57
C VAL A 30 12.93 5.75 -8.33
N ILE A 31 13.28 6.85 -7.67
CA ILE A 31 14.63 7.15 -7.22
C ILE A 31 14.55 7.41 -5.71
N TYR A 32 15.21 6.58 -4.93
CA TYR A 32 15.24 6.70 -3.47
C TYR A 32 16.62 6.27 -2.95
N ASN A 33 17.38 7.22 -2.42
CA ASN A 33 18.79 7.03 -2.09
C ASN A 33 19.55 6.41 -3.29
N ASP A 34 20.22 5.29 -3.08
CA ASP A 34 20.94 4.55 -4.14
C ASP A 34 20.05 3.60 -4.94
N GLN A 35 18.78 3.45 -4.54
CA GLN A 35 17.84 2.59 -5.25
C GLN A 35 17.29 3.32 -6.49
N ARG A 36 17.32 2.60 -7.61
CA ARG A 36 16.71 3.02 -8.87
C ARG A 36 15.80 1.91 -9.35
N ARG A 37 14.58 2.25 -9.72
CA ARG A 37 13.63 1.29 -10.30
C ARG A 37 12.99 1.86 -11.53
N THR A 38 12.94 1.07 -12.59
CA THR A 38 12.24 1.41 -13.82
C THR A 38 10.73 1.26 -13.63
N TYR A 39 9.93 1.80 -14.59
CA TYR A 39 8.47 1.62 -14.58
C TYR A 39 8.07 0.15 -14.61
N ARG A 40 8.79 -0.70 -15.35
CA ARG A 40 8.59 -2.15 -15.37
C ARG A 40 8.76 -2.76 -13.97
N GLN A 41 9.89 -2.48 -13.34
CA GLN A 41 10.21 -2.99 -12.01
C GLN A 41 9.23 -2.48 -10.94
N PHE A 42 8.87 -1.21 -11.02
CA PHE A 42 7.88 -0.63 -10.11
C PHE A 42 6.51 -1.31 -10.28
N TYR A 43 6.03 -1.49 -11.51
CA TYR A 43 4.77 -2.18 -11.81
C TYR A 43 4.78 -3.63 -11.33
N GLU A 44 5.87 -4.37 -11.51
CA GLU A 44 6.02 -5.74 -10.99
C GLU A 44 5.89 -5.79 -9.46
N ARG A 45 6.52 -4.86 -8.74
CA ARG A 45 6.44 -4.77 -7.28
C ARG A 45 5.01 -4.47 -6.81
N VAL A 46 4.35 -3.51 -7.45
CA VAL A 46 2.94 -3.18 -7.19
C VAL A 46 2.05 -4.41 -7.38
N ASN A 47 2.25 -5.19 -8.45
CA ASN A 47 1.49 -6.41 -8.69
C ASN A 47 1.77 -7.49 -7.63
N ARG A 48 3.03 -7.64 -7.17
CA ARG A 48 3.38 -8.58 -6.09
C ARG A 48 2.68 -8.21 -4.79
N LEU A 49 2.68 -6.93 -4.42
CA LEU A 49 1.97 -6.46 -3.23
C LEU A 49 0.46 -6.67 -3.36
N ALA A 50 -0.14 -6.31 -4.50
CA ALA A 50 -1.56 -6.53 -4.79
C ALA A 50 -1.95 -8.02 -4.69
N SER A 51 -1.11 -8.90 -5.26
CA SER A 51 -1.30 -10.36 -5.17
C SER A 51 -1.18 -10.88 -3.74
N ALA A 52 -0.22 -10.38 -2.97
CA ALA A 52 -0.02 -10.77 -1.57
C ALA A 52 -1.22 -10.37 -0.69
N LEU A 53 -1.78 -9.17 -0.92
CA LEU A 53 -2.99 -8.71 -0.24
C LEU A 53 -4.21 -9.59 -0.59
N LYS A 54 -4.42 -9.90 -1.88
CA LYS A 54 -5.50 -10.81 -2.31
C LYS A 54 -5.39 -12.20 -1.68
N LYS A 55 -4.18 -12.76 -1.62
CA LYS A 55 -3.94 -14.07 -0.98
C LYS A 55 -4.27 -14.07 0.52
N ARG A 56 -4.27 -12.90 1.17
CA ARG A 56 -4.68 -12.72 2.57
C ARG A 56 -6.14 -12.34 2.73
N GLY A 57 -6.96 -12.48 1.68
CA GLY A 57 -8.39 -12.21 1.72
C GLY A 57 -8.76 -10.73 1.72
N ILE A 58 -7.83 -9.85 1.31
CA ILE A 58 -8.10 -8.42 1.19
C ILE A 58 -8.55 -8.10 -0.23
N GLY A 59 -9.66 -7.40 -0.36
CA GLY A 59 -10.26 -7.09 -1.64
C GLY A 59 -11.10 -5.81 -1.64
N LYS A 60 -12.03 -5.74 -2.57
CA LYS A 60 -12.88 -4.56 -2.77
C LYS A 60 -13.62 -4.14 -1.51
N GLY A 61 -13.46 -2.88 -1.13
CA GLY A 61 -14.11 -2.28 0.04
C GLY A 61 -13.36 -2.47 1.36
N ASP A 62 -12.34 -3.34 1.41
CA ASP A 62 -11.49 -3.49 2.59
C ASP A 62 -10.54 -2.29 2.75
N LYS A 63 -10.02 -2.09 3.95
CA LYS A 63 -9.07 -1.04 4.27
C LYS A 63 -7.74 -1.64 4.72
N VAL A 64 -6.66 -1.01 4.26
CA VAL A 64 -5.28 -1.39 4.58
C VAL A 64 -4.56 -0.17 5.12
N ALA A 65 -4.16 -0.23 6.38
CA ALA A 65 -3.43 0.86 7.02
C ALA A 65 -1.92 0.75 6.77
N PHE A 66 -1.28 1.88 6.54
CA PHE A 66 0.16 2.00 6.40
C PHE A 66 0.70 3.04 7.36
N ILE A 67 1.63 2.64 8.21
CA ILE A 67 2.44 3.49 9.08
C ILE A 67 3.87 3.44 8.52
N CYS A 68 4.16 4.30 7.57
CA CYS A 68 5.40 4.28 6.83
C CYS A 68 5.73 5.69 6.33
N PRO A 69 7.00 6.11 6.35
CA PRO A 69 7.41 7.36 5.75
C PRO A 69 7.28 7.30 4.21
N ASN A 70 7.57 8.42 3.54
CA ASN A 70 7.49 8.53 2.07
C ASN A 70 8.64 7.76 1.39
N THR A 71 8.64 6.46 1.55
CA THR A 71 9.59 5.50 0.99
C THR A 71 8.96 4.70 -0.16
N PRO A 72 9.73 3.94 -0.94
CA PRO A 72 9.18 3.12 -2.02
C PRO A 72 8.03 2.20 -1.63
N PRO A 73 7.99 1.52 -0.46
CA PRO A 73 6.82 0.75 -0.01
C PRO A 73 5.53 1.57 0.10
N MET A 74 5.59 2.80 0.61
CA MET A 74 4.42 3.69 0.67
C MET A 74 3.93 4.03 -0.74
N LEU A 75 4.84 4.33 -1.66
CA LEU A 75 4.48 4.59 -3.06
C LEU A 75 3.84 3.34 -3.71
N GLU A 76 4.39 2.15 -3.47
CA GLU A 76 3.83 0.89 -3.96
C GLU A 76 2.40 0.66 -3.42
N ALA A 77 2.15 0.99 -2.14
CA ALA A 77 0.84 0.88 -1.53
C ALA A 77 -0.23 1.75 -2.21
N HIS A 78 0.13 2.98 -2.62
CA HIS A 78 -0.78 3.90 -3.31
C HIS A 78 -1.30 3.35 -4.65
N TYR A 79 -0.61 2.39 -5.24
CA TYR A 79 -1.06 1.71 -6.47
C TYR A 79 -1.63 0.31 -6.19
N ALA A 80 -0.97 -0.48 -5.34
CA ALA A 80 -1.35 -1.87 -5.11
C ALA A 80 -2.69 -2.01 -4.38
N VAL A 81 -2.94 -1.18 -3.36
CA VAL A 81 -4.19 -1.22 -2.59
C VAL A 81 -5.40 -0.85 -3.44
N PRO A 82 -5.42 0.30 -4.15
CA PRO A 82 -6.56 0.60 -5.02
C PRO A 82 -6.64 -0.32 -6.24
N MET A 83 -5.55 -0.94 -6.70
CA MET A 83 -5.57 -1.92 -7.80
C MET A 83 -6.47 -3.13 -7.50
N ILE A 84 -6.62 -3.50 -6.24
CA ILE A 84 -7.50 -4.58 -5.79
C ILE A 84 -8.88 -4.09 -5.33
N GLY A 85 -9.16 -2.80 -5.46
CA GLY A 85 -10.41 -2.17 -5.03
C GLY A 85 -10.51 -1.91 -3.54
N ALA A 86 -9.42 -2.05 -2.80
CA ALA A 86 -9.32 -1.69 -1.38
C ALA A 86 -8.97 -0.21 -1.20
N ALA A 87 -9.17 0.31 0.01
CA ALA A 87 -8.82 1.67 0.38
C ALA A 87 -7.53 1.71 1.22
N LEU A 88 -6.61 2.57 0.83
CA LEU A 88 -5.40 2.84 1.60
C LEU A 88 -5.71 3.84 2.73
N VAL A 89 -5.35 3.49 3.95
CA VAL A 89 -5.37 4.35 5.13
C VAL A 89 -3.93 4.71 5.47
N SER A 90 -3.47 5.83 4.93
CA SER A 90 -2.13 6.34 5.20
C SER A 90 -2.13 7.08 6.54
N ILE A 91 -1.43 6.55 7.53
CA ILE A 91 -1.40 7.08 8.90
C ILE A 91 -0.14 7.93 9.09
N ASN A 92 -0.33 9.09 9.70
CA ASN A 92 0.78 9.99 10.01
C ASN A 92 1.69 9.35 11.09
N ILE A 93 2.97 9.23 10.77
CA ILE A 93 4.02 8.65 11.63
C ILE A 93 4.36 9.50 12.88
N ARG A 94 3.79 10.71 13.01
CA ARG A 94 4.02 11.62 14.15
C ARG A 94 2.94 11.52 15.22
N LEU A 95 1.95 10.64 15.02
CA LEU A 95 0.87 10.41 15.99
C LEU A 95 1.33 9.54 17.15
N SER A 96 0.64 9.66 18.27
CA SER A 96 0.81 8.76 19.41
C SER A 96 0.23 7.37 19.13
N SER A 97 0.66 6.35 19.88
CA SER A 97 0.14 4.98 19.77
C SER A 97 -1.39 4.91 19.90
N GLY A 98 -1.97 5.67 20.83
CA GLY A 98 -3.43 5.71 21.03
C GLY A 98 -4.19 6.30 19.84
N GLU A 99 -3.67 7.38 19.23
CA GLU A 99 -4.27 7.97 18.02
C GLU A 99 -4.16 7.03 16.81
N ILE A 100 -3.03 6.34 16.67
CA ILE A 100 -2.84 5.33 15.62
C ILE A 100 -3.84 4.19 15.79
N ALA A 101 -3.97 3.63 16.99
CA ALA A 101 -4.94 2.56 17.30
C ALA A 101 -6.38 3.02 17.03
N TYR A 102 -6.72 4.24 17.42
CA TYR A 102 -8.03 4.83 17.12
C TYR A 102 -8.31 4.86 15.62
N ILE A 103 -7.38 5.37 14.81
CA ILE A 103 -7.55 5.47 13.35
C ILE A 103 -7.69 4.09 12.71
N ILE A 104 -6.88 3.11 13.13
CA ILE A 104 -6.94 1.74 12.62
C ILE A 104 -8.31 1.11 12.90
N ASN A 105 -8.79 1.23 14.14
CA ASN A 105 -10.10 0.70 14.54
C ASN A 105 -11.26 1.46 13.89
N HIS A 106 -11.20 2.80 13.84
CA HIS A 106 -12.25 3.64 13.23
C HIS A 106 -12.38 3.39 11.71
N SER A 107 -11.27 3.13 11.04
CA SER A 107 -11.28 2.82 9.60
C SER A 107 -11.70 1.39 9.30
N ASP A 108 -11.85 0.52 10.31
CA ASP A 108 -12.07 -0.92 10.12
C ASP A 108 -10.96 -1.58 9.27
N SER A 109 -9.71 -1.19 9.48
CA SER A 109 -8.60 -1.74 8.71
C SER A 109 -8.40 -3.23 9.00
N LYS A 110 -8.35 -4.05 7.94
CA LYS A 110 -8.12 -5.50 8.03
C LYS A 110 -6.65 -5.88 8.06
N ALA A 111 -5.80 -5.05 7.50
CA ALA A 111 -4.35 -5.24 7.53
C ALA A 111 -3.65 -3.95 7.89
N ILE A 112 -2.52 -4.09 8.56
CA ILE A 112 -1.61 -3.00 8.85
C ILE A 112 -0.22 -3.34 8.34
N PHE A 113 0.42 -2.35 7.75
CA PHE A 113 1.82 -2.37 7.32
C PHE A 113 2.55 -1.31 8.11
N VAL A 114 3.58 -1.70 8.81
CA VAL A 114 4.34 -0.82 9.70
C VAL A 114 5.80 -0.85 9.29
N ASP A 115 6.38 0.31 9.05
CA ASP A 115 7.81 0.42 8.85
C ASP A 115 8.54 0.08 10.16
N ASN A 116 9.64 -0.65 10.06
CA ASN A 116 10.41 -1.13 11.18
C ASN A 116 10.78 -0.02 12.18
N GLU A 117 11.08 1.16 11.67
CA GLU A 117 11.42 2.35 12.48
C GLU A 117 10.26 2.77 13.39
N PHE A 118 9.01 2.49 13.03
CA PHE A 118 7.80 2.88 13.75
C PHE A 118 7.07 1.72 14.44
N ALA A 119 7.67 0.55 14.49
CA ALA A 119 7.05 -0.63 15.12
C ALA A 119 6.68 -0.41 16.59
N ASN A 120 7.50 0.35 17.33
CA ASN A 120 7.26 0.72 18.71
C ASN A 120 6.02 1.61 18.93
N LEU A 121 5.52 2.29 17.90
CA LEU A 121 4.28 3.07 17.97
C LEU A 121 3.03 2.18 17.88
N VAL A 122 3.14 1.00 17.32
CA VAL A 122 2.00 0.10 17.08
C VAL A 122 1.98 -1.06 18.07
N SER A 123 3.14 -1.60 18.42
CA SER A 123 3.27 -2.78 19.29
C SER A 123 2.51 -2.67 20.62
N PRO A 124 2.45 -1.54 21.34
CA PRO A 124 1.71 -1.44 22.59
C PRO A 124 0.20 -1.64 22.43
N SER A 125 -0.34 -1.28 21.28
CA SER A 125 -1.79 -1.28 21.00
C SER A 125 -2.25 -2.44 20.12
N LEU A 126 -1.37 -3.38 19.75
CA LEU A 126 -1.73 -4.50 18.86
C LEU A 126 -2.92 -5.31 19.37
N SER A 127 -3.00 -5.56 20.69
CA SER A 127 -4.10 -6.30 21.31
C SER A 127 -5.45 -5.56 21.30
N GLU A 128 -5.45 -4.26 21.03
CA GLU A 128 -6.63 -3.40 20.97
C GLU A 128 -7.20 -3.29 19.54
N LEU A 129 -6.51 -3.86 18.53
CA LEU A 129 -6.90 -3.75 17.14
C LEU A 129 -7.96 -4.81 16.78
N ILE A 130 -9.22 -4.41 16.73
CA ILE A 130 -10.39 -5.29 16.71
C ILE A 130 -10.53 -6.08 15.40
N LYS A 131 -10.27 -5.45 14.26
CA LYS A 131 -10.53 -6.05 12.92
C LYS A 131 -9.26 -6.43 12.17
N VAL A 132 -8.10 -6.15 12.71
CA VAL A 132 -6.82 -6.45 12.06
C VAL A 132 -6.58 -7.96 12.06
N GLN A 133 -6.42 -8.52 10.87
CA GLN A 133 -6.13 -9.94 10.64
C GLN A 133 -4.70 -10.19 10.16
N THR A 134 -4.04 -9.14 9.68
CA THR A 134 -2.70 -9.22 9.10
C THR A 134 -1.87 -8.05 9.57
N VAL A 135 -0.74 -8.36 10.17
CA VAL A 135 0.31 -7.39 10.51
C VAL A 135 1.52 -7.70 9.65
N VAL A 136 2.05 -6.69 8.98
CA VAL A 136 3.24 -6.81 8.13
C VAL A 136 4.25 -5.76 8.55
N ASN A 137 5.44 -6.22 8.88
CA ASN A 137 6.55 -5.33 9.12
C ASN A 137 7.31 -5.04 7.81
N ILE A 138 7.51 -3.77 7.52
CA ILE A 138 8.31 -3.33 6.37
C ILE A 138 9.74 -3.18 6.88
N CYS A 139 10.60 -4.09 6.43
CA CYS A 139 12.01 -4.10 6.80
C CYS A 139 12.88 -3.77 5.60
N ASP A 140 13.91 -2.97 5.81
CA ASP A 140 15.03 -2.91 4.89
C ASP A 140 15.83 -4.22 4.96
N ILE A 141 16.62 -4.51 3.92
CA ILE A 141 17.32 -5.79 3.74
C ILE A 141 18.23 -6.15 4.95
N SER A 142 18.56 -5.19 5.81
CA SER A 142 19.47 -5.34 6.93
C SER A 142 18.82 -5.37 8.32
N SER A 143 17.48 -5.26 8.43
CA SER A 143 16.80 -5.17 9.73
C SER A 143 16.00 -6.43 10.06
N GLU A 144 16.08 -6.88 11.31
CA GLU A 144 15.19 -7.93 11.83
C GLU A 144 13.79 -7.37 12.09
N ALA A 145 12.77 -8.18 11.86
CA ALA A 145 11.37 -7.77 12.06
C ALA A 145 11.02 -7.82 13.56
N PRO A 146 10.59 -6.70 14.18
CA PRO A 146 10.23 -6.65 15.58
C PRO A 146 8.75 -7.00 15.88
N LEU A 147 7.91 -7.28 14.84
CA LEU A 147 6.49 -7.60 14.98
C LEU A 147 6.13 -8.98 14.47
#